data_7fe49fa99378814f416a03f2be8fd4b3
#
_entry.id   7fe49fa99378814f416a03f2be8fd4b3
#
_cell.length_a   1.000
_cell.length_b   1.000
_cell.length_c   1.000
_cell.angle_alpha   90.00
_cell.angle_beta   90.00
_cell.angle_gamma   90.00
#
_symmetry.space_group_name_H-M   'P 1'
#
loop_
_entity.id
_entity.type
_entity.pdbx_description
1 polymer ?
#
loop_
_entity_poly.entity_id
_entity_poly.type
_entity_poly.pdbx_seq_one_letter_code
_entity_poly.pdbx_strand_id
1 'polypeptide(L)'
;MFKNIRQFVVLTVAAGVICCAQAESFSVKGSIFEAAARENNIDPVLLYSIALVESAVVAPGKKGYLNPFPWTLRTDKPFYGASKTEAEAELNRLIKTNRSVDVGLMQINTRWHGHRVDRITDLLDPLTNVRVAAQILNEQFDRYSDDAERAVGSYHSSDPERSRWYARHVLRVYTELQKQAAHSKTVNQTGDSGRHQRALMQLN
;
A
#
# COMPACT_ATOMS: atom_id res chain seq x y z
N MET A 1 8.41 -32.26 10.25
CA MET A 1 8.88 -31.32 11.30
C MET A 1 9.33 -30.05 10.60
N PHE A 2 8.38 -29.17 10.29
CA PHE A 2 8.61 -27.97 9.48
C PHE A 2 8.56 -26.74 10.38
N LYS A 3 9.73 -26.31 10.85
CA LYS A 3 9.93 -25.00 11.47
C LYS A 3 10.47 -24.07 10.39
N ASN A 4 9.61 -23.44 9.62
CA ASN A 4 9.94 -22.19 8.92
C ASN A 4 8.99 -21.11 9.41
N ILE A 5 9.36 -20.55 10.55
CA ILE A 5 8.82 -19.28 11.02
C ILE A 5 9.38 -18.23 10.06
N ARG A 6 8.54 -17.79 9.11
CA ARG A 6 8.82 -16.60 8.33
C ARG A 6 8.97 -15.45 9.32
N GLN A 7 10.18 -15.02 9.58
CA GLN A 7 10.43 -13.80 10.33
C GLN A 7 9.95 -12.64 9.45
N PHE A 8 8.73 -12.22 9.70
CA PHE A 8 8.29 -10.89 9.27
C PHE A 8 9.15 -9.89 10.02
N VAL A 9 9.86 -9.05 9.28
CA VAL A 9 10.40 -7.82 9.85
C VAL A 9 9.18 -6.98 10.20
N VAL A 10 8.73 -7.12 11.44
CA VAL A 10 7.74 -6.24 12.03
C VAL A 10 8.45 -4.91 12.21
N LEU A 11 8.27 -4.01 11.26
CA LEU A 11 8.52 -2.61 11.52
C LEU A 11 7.48 -2.20 12.57
N THR A 12 7.85 -2.28 13.84
CA THR A 12 7.08 -1.66 14.92
C THR A 12 7.08 -0.17 14.61
N VAL A 13 5.97 0.31 14.02
CA VAL A 13 5.68 1.72 13.98
C VAL A 13 5.45 2.12 15.42
N ALA A 14 6.54 2.46 16.12
CA ALA A 14 6.46 3.12 17.39
C ALA A 14 5.64 4.39 17.16
N ALA A 15 4.61 4.59 17.99
CA ALA A 15 3.87 5.84 18.08
C ALA A 15 4.83 6.92 18.59
N GLY A 16 5.69 7.41 17.72
CA GLY A 16 6.70 8.44 17.94
C GLY A 16 6.25 9.71 17.28
N VAL A 17 5.81 10.66 18.13
CA VAL A 17 5.80 12.11 17.97
C VAL A 17 5.98 12.57 16.51
N ILE A 18 4.87 12.83 15.83
CA ILE A 18 4.84 13.63 14.60
C ILE A 18 5.14 15.07 15.04
N CYS A 19 6.42 15.45 14.94
CA CYS A 19 6.85 16.83 15.06
C CYS A 19 6.25 17.64 13.92
N CYS A 20 5.51 18.70 14.24
CA CYS A 20 4.90 19.65 13.33
C CYS A 20 5.94 20.32 12.43
N ALA A 21 6.26 19.73 11.31
CA ALA A 21 6.76 20.42 10.13
C ALA A 21 5.67 20.28 9.07
N GLN A 22 5.23 21.38 8.49
CA GLN A 22 4.14 21.57 7.56
C GLN A 22 3.67 20.25 6.93
N ALA A 23 2.58 19.71 7.46
CA ALA A 23 2.04 18.43 7.02
C ALA A 23 1.56 18.60 5.56
N GLU A 24 2.37 18.14 4.61
CA GLU A 24 1.86 17.90 3.26
C GLU A 24 0.61 17.04 3.45
N SER A 25 -0.54 17.56 3.02
CA SER A 25 -1.82 16.90 3.21
C SER A 25 -1.78 15.53 2.52
N PHE A 26 -1.99 14.45 3.26
CA PHE A 26 -2.10 13.14 2.66
C PHE A 26 -3.26 13.11 1.67
N SER A 27 -2.97 12.71 0.44
CA SER A 27 -3.98 12.52 -0.60
C SER A 27 -3.51 11.47 -1.60
N VAL A 28 -4.41 10.58 -1.96
CA VAL A 28 -4.21 9.61 -3.06
C VAL A 28 -4.81 10.10 -4.38
N LYS A 29 -5.36 11.32 -4.42
CA LYS A 29 -5.99 11.90 -5.61
C LYS A 29 -4.98 12.04 -6.75
N GLY A 30 -5.36 11.61 -7.95
CA GLY A 30 -4.49 11.61 -9.13
C GLY A 30 -3.43 10.51 -9.16
N SER A 31 -3.40 9.63 -8.15
CA SER A 31 -2.42 8.54 -8.06
C SER A 31 -2.86 7.28 -8.82
N ILE A 32 -1.92 6.35 -8.99
CA ILE A 32 -2.19 5.00 -9.51
C ILE A 32 -3.18 4.23 -8.62
N PHE A 33 -3.21 4.52 -7.32
CA PHE A 33 -4.14 3.89 -6.38
C PHE A 33 -5.58 4.36 -6.65
N GLU A 34 -5.80 5.64 -6.92
CA GLU A 34 -7.12 6.14 -7.28
C GLU A 34 -7.59 5.55 -8.62
N ALA A 35 -6.71 5.46 -9.61
CA ALA A 35 -7.04 4.88 -10.91
C ALA A 35 -7.48 3.41 -10.77
N ALA A 36 -6.69 2.57 -10.13
CA ALA A 36 -7.00 1.15 -9.93
C ALA A 36 -8.22 0.92 -9.02
N ALA A 37 -8.39 1.75 -7.99
CA ALA A 37 -9.51 1.71 -7.06
C ALA A 37 -10.85 1.94 -7.76
N ARG A 38 -10.90 2.95 -8.62
CA ARG A 38 -12.10 3.29 -9.41
C ARG A 38 -12.53 2.15 -10.34
N GLU A 39 -11.58 1.46 -10.96
CA GLU A 39 -11.84 0.34 -11.87
C GLU A 39 -12.45 -0.87 -11.16
N ASN A 40 -12.22 -1.01 -9.85
CA ASN A 40 -12.60 -2.18 -9.05
C ASN A 40 -13.55 -1.84 -7.88
N ASN A 41 -14.06 -0.62 -7.80
CA ASN A 41 -14.94 -0.14 -6.72
C ASN A 41 -14.35 -0.36 -5.30
N ILE A 42 -13.04 -0.11 -5.15
CA ILE A 42 -12.30 -0.22 -3.89
C ILE A 42 -11.95 1.19 -3.39
N ASP A 43 -11.84 1.36 -2.06
CA ASP A 43 -11.33 2.60 -1.48
C ASP A 43 -9.83 2.77 -1.81
N PRO A 44 -9.42 3.88 -2.47
CA PRO A 44 -8.02 4.10 -2.84
C PRO A 44 -7.09 4.25 -1.63
N VAL A 45 -7.58 4.75 -0.49
CA VAL A 45 -6.81 4.84 0.75
C VAL A 45 -6.55 3.44 1.32
N LEU A 46 -7.51 2.51 1.17
CA LEU A 46 -7.32 1.12 1.57
C LEU A 46 -6.22 0.45 0.72
N LEU A 47 -6.24 0.62 -0.61
CA LEU A 47 -5.18 0.09 -1.48
C LEU A 47 -3.80 0.65 -1.11
N TYR A 48 -3.72 1.95 -0.85
CA TYR A 48 -2.47 2.57 -0.42
C TYR A 48 -2.00 2.05 0.96
N SER A 49 -2.94 1.79 1.87
CA SER A 49 -2.64 1.21 3.19
C SER A 49 -2.05 -0.19 3.07
N ILE A 50 -2.60 -1.01 2.17
CA ILE A 50 -2.06 -2.34 1.85
C ILE A 50 -0.63 -2.19 1.30
N ALA A 51 -0.40 -1.31 0.33
CA ALA A 51 0.93 -1.09 -0.24
C ALA A 51 1.97 -0.67 0.80
N LEU A 52 1.59 0.16 1.78
CA LEU A 52 2.46 0.53 2.90
C LEU A 52 2.78 -0.68 3.78
N VAL A 53 1.83 -1.57 4.03
CA VAL A 53 2.08 -2.78 4.83
C VAL A 53 2.96 -3.77 4.09
N GLU A 54 2.82 -3.87 2.77
CA GLU A 54 3.52 -4.87 1.94
C GLU A 54 4.95 -4.48 1.59
N SER A 55 5.20 -3.22 1.22
CA SER A 55 6.45 -2.85 0.59
C SER A 55 7.07 -1.53 1.05
N ALA A 56 6.57 -0.92 2.14
CA ALA A 56 7.07 0.39 2.54
C ALA A 56 8.55 0.40 2.88
N VAL A 57 9.23 1.43 2.39
CA VAL A 57 10.61 1.79 2.74
C VAL A 57 10.66 3.24 3.21
N VAL A 58 11.70 3.61 3.94
CA VAL A 58 11.92 5.01 4.31
C VAL A 58 12.19 5.83 3.06
N ALA A 59 11.40 6.88 2.85
CA ALA A 59 11.56 7.75 1.69
C ALA A 59 12.94 8.45 1.72
N PRO A 60 13.70 8.45 0.61
CA PRO A 60 15.00 9.10 0.55
C PRO A 60 14.92 10.57 0.96
N GLY A 61 15.79 10.99 1.88
CA GLY A 61 15.87 12.38 2.38
C GLY A 61 14.72 12.83 3.31
N LYS A 62 13.72 11.97 3.57
CA LYS A 62 12.58 12.29 4.45
C LYS A 62 12.53 11.31 5.64
N LYS A 63 13.27 11.63 6.72
CA LYS A 63 13.28 10.80 7.93
C LYS A 63 11.86 10.61 8.49
N GLY A 64 11.45 9.35 8.66
CA GLY A 64 10.13 8.99 9.21
C GLY A 64 8.99 8.90 8.18
N TYR A 65 9.21 9.24 6.93
CA TYR A 65 8.22 9.04 5.87
C TYR A 65 8.41 7.68 5.20
N LEU A 66 7.34 6.91 5.15
CA LEU A 66 7.30 5.61 4.50
C LEU A 66 6.57 5.74 3.16
N ASN A 67 7.16 5.16 2.10
CA ASN A 67 6.51 5.04 0.80
C ASN A 67 6.54 3.59 0.33
N PRO A 68 5.48 3.10 -0.32
CA PRO A 68 5.51 1.81 -1.00
C PRO A 68 6.62 1.81 -2.05
N PHE A 69 7.35 0.69 -2.16
CA PHE A 69 8.48 0.57 -3.07
C PHE A 69 8.17 -0.37 -4.23
N PRO A 70 8.22 0.12 -5.50
CA PRO A 70 7.68 -0.62 -6.65
C PRO A 70 8.53 -1.82 -7.08
N TRP A 71 9.82 -1.81 -6.81
CA TRP A 71 10.75 -2.84 -7.29
C TRP A 71 11.22 -3.76 -6.18
N THR A 72 10.27 -4.13 -5.31
CA THR A 72 10.48 -5.10 -4.24
C THR A 72 10.13 -6.49 -4.72
N LEU A 73 11.04 -7.43 -4.51
CA LEU A 73 10.81 -8.86 -4.67
C LEU A 73 11.00 -9.56 -3.34
N ARG A 74 10.20 -10.57 -3.05
CA ARG A 74 10.36 -11.36 -1.83
C ARG A 74 10.22 -12.84 -2.11
N THR A 75 11.18 -13.58 -1.58
CA THR A 75 11.14 -15.03 -1.41
C THR A 75 11.39 -15.31 0.07
N ASP A 76 12.50 -15.96 0.42
CA ASP A 76 12.94 -16.08 1.82
C ASP A 76 13.54 -14.78 2.36
N LYS A 77 14.13 -13.97 1.45
CA LYS A 77 14.71 -12.67 1.74
C LYS A 77 14.14 -11.61 0.80
N PRO A 78 13.97 -10.38 1.27
CA PRO A 78 13.58 -9.27 0.41
C PRO A 78 14.76 -8.85 -0.49
N PHE A 79 14.41 -8.44 -1.72
CA PHE A 79 15.29 -7.76 -2.66
C PHE A 79 14.65 -6.41 -3.01
N TYR A 80 15.45 -5.36 -3.09
CA TYR A 80 15.04 -4.01 -3.46
C TYR A 80 15.87 -3.54 -4.64
N GLY A 81 15.28 -3.56 -5.84
CA GLY A 81 15.96 -3.14 -7.05
C GLY A 81 16.19 -1.62 -7.09
N ALA A 82 17.36 -1.18 -7.52
CA ALA A 82 17.65 0.24 -7.74
C ALA A 82 16.91 0.78 -8.98
N SER A 83 16.42 -0.10 -9.85
CA SER A 83 15.64 0.22 -11.05
C SER A 83 14.70 -0.91 -11.42
N LYS A 84 13.71 -0.61 -12.30
CA LYS A 84 12.83 -1.63 -12.88
C LYS A 84 13.63 -2.71 -13.60
N THR A 85 14.64 -2.33 -14.38
CA THR A 85 15.49 -3.25 -15.13
C THR A 85 16.22 -4.23 -14.23
N GLU A 86 16.75 -3.76 -13.12
CA GLU A 86 17.42 -4.63 -12.14
C GLU A 86 16.42 -5.60 -11.49
N ALA A 87 15.25 -5.12 -11.10
CA ALA A 87 14.19 -5.96 -10.55
C ALA A 87 13.69 -7.00 -11.56
N GLU A 88 13.56 -6.65 -12.84
CA GLU A 88 13.21 -7.59 -13.92
C GLU A 88 14.28 -8.68 -14.10
N ALA A 89 15.55 -8.31 -14.08
CA ALA A 89 16.65 -9.29 -14.18
C ALA A 89 16.63 -10.27 -13.00
N GLU A 90 16.45 -9.76 -11.77
CA GLU A 90 16.38 -10.60 -10.58
C GLU A 90 15.11 -11.45 -10.56
N LEU A 91 13.94 -10.90 -10.92
CA LEU A 91 12.70 -11.66 -11.02
C LEU A 91 12.84 -12.82 -12.01
N ASN A 92 13.40 -12.57 -13.21
CA ASN A 92 13.66 -13.60 -14.21
C ASN A 92 14.61 -14.70 -13.71
N ARG A 93 15.56 -14.35 -12.85
CA ARG A 93 16.44 -15.31 -12.18
C ARG A 93 15.69 -16.16 -11.15
N LEU A 94 14.88 -15.50 -10.30
CA LEU A 94 14.16 -16.15 -9.20
C LEU A 94 13.11 -17.14 -9.70
N ILE A 95 12.32 -16.78 -10.73
CA ILE A 95 11.24 -17.64 -11.22
C ILE A 95 11.70 -18.94 -11.87
N LYS A 96 12.99 -19.05 -12.26
CA LYS A 96 13.56 -20.30 -12.78
C LYS A 96 13.61 -21.41 -11.73
N THR A 97 13.82 -21.05 -10.48
CA THR A 97 14.01 -21.98 -9.36
C THR A 97 12.94 -21.87 -8.28
N ASN A 98 12.18 -20.80 -8.28
CA ASN A 98 11.16 -20.53 -7.26
C ASN A 98 9.85 -20.07 -7.90
N ARG A 99 8.80 -20.88 -7.76
CA ARG A 99 7.47 -20.55 -8.29
C ARG A 99 6.71 -19.53 -7.45
N SER A 100 7.19 -19.19 -6.26
CA SER A 100 6.50 -18.32 -5.30
C SER A 100 7.39 -17.13 -4.99
N VAL A 101 7.24 -16.07 -5.79
CA VAL A 101 7.90 -14.78 -5.60
C VAL A 101 6.81 -13.73 -5.40
N ASP A 102 6.89 -12.94 -4.32
CA ASP A 102 6.02 -11.80 -4.11
C ASP A 102 6.63 -10.58 -4.82
N VAL A 103 5.85 -9.86 -5.63
CA VAL A 103 6.34 -8.86 -6.58
C VAL A 103 5.68 -7.50 -6.40
N GLY A 104 6.50 -6.46 -6.33
CA GLY A 104 6.08 -5.06 -6.48
C GLY A 104 5.47 -4.43 -5.24
N LEU A 105 4.81 -3.27 -5.45
CA LEU A 105 4.17 -2.47 -4.41
C LEU A 105 3.23 -3.26 -3.50
N MET A 106 2.46 -4.14 -4.10
CA MET A 106 1.37 -4.88 -3.48
C MET A 106 1.76 -6.34 -3.17
N GLN A 107 3.04 -6.71 -3.37
CA GLN A 107 3.59 -8.04 -3.12
C GLN A 107 2.74 -9.18 -3.72
N ILE A 108 2.41 -9.03 -5.02
CA ILE A 108 1.61 -10.02 -5.75
C ILE A 108 2.39 -11.32 -5.90
N ASN A 109 1.84 -12.42 -5.39
CA ASN A 109 2.50 -13.71 -5.45
C ASN A 109 2.37 -14.36 -6.83
N THR A 110 3.51 -14.65 -7.46
CA THR A 110 3.57 -15.20 -8.82
C THR A 110 2.92 -16.57 -8.97
N ARG A 111 2.96 -17.40 -7.95
CA ARG A 111 2.36 -18.74 -7.96
C ARG A 111 0.83 -18.71 -8.06
N TRP A 112 0.21 -17.77 -7.33
CA TRP A 112 -1.24 -17.71 -7.20
C TRP A 112 -1.88 -16.74 -8.19
N HIS A 113 -1.16 -15.68 -8.57
CA HIS A 113 -1.71 -14.57 -9.34
C HIS A 113 -0.93 -14.25 -10.62
N GLY A 114 0.14 -14.99 -10.93
CA GLY A 114 0.93 -14.76 -12.15
C GLY A 114 0.15 -14.89 -13.45
N HIS A 115 -0.95 -15.66 -13.43
CA HIS A 115 -1.85 -15.83 -14.59
C HIS A 115 -2.69 -14.58 -14.92
N ARG A 116 -2.66 -13.54 -14.08
CA ARG A 116 -3.43 -12.28 -14.26
C ARG A 116 -2.71 -11.28 -15.15
N VAL A 117 -1.50 -11.58 -15.57
CA VAL A 117 -0.68 -10.75 -16.45
C VAL A 117 -0.10 -11.60 -17.60
N ASP A 118 0.18 -10.97 -18.73
CA ASP A 118 0.75 -11.66 -19.88
C ASP A 118 2.18 -12.14 -19.60
N ARG A 119 2.96 -11.31 -18.94
CA ARG A 119 4.33 -11.61 -18.50
C ARG A 119 4.46 -11.33 -17.01
N ILE A 120 5.11 -12.23 -16.28
CA ILE A 120 5.34 -12.05 -14.83
C ILE A 120 6.04 -10.71 -14.50
N THR A 121 6.93 -10.24 -15.39
CA THR A 121 7.62 -8.97 -15.26
C THR A 121 6.68 -7.75 -15.33
N ASP A 122 5.47 -7.89 -15.90
CA ASP A 122 4.49 -6.80 -15.93
C ASP A 122 3.98 -6.44 -14.51
N LEU A 123 4.13 -7.36 -13.54
CA LEU A 123 3.90 -7.06 -12.13
C LEU A 123 4.89 -6.05 -11.52
N LEU A 124 5.98 -5.71 -12.22
CA LEU A 124 6.91 -4.64 -11.83
C LEU A 124 6.50 -3.27 -12.38
N ASP A 125 5.44 -3.20 -13.21
CA ASP A 125 4.79 -1.93 -13.52
C ASP A 125 3.88 -1.53 -12.36
N PRO A 126 4.07 -0.34 -11.76
CA PRO A 126 3.33 0.06 -10.57
C PRO A 126 1.81 0.06 -10.73
N LEU A 127 1.30 0.56 -11.87
CA LEU A 127 -0.14 0.64 -12.10
C LEU A 127 -0.74 -0.76 -12.30
N THR A 128 -0.08 -1.61 -13.09
CA THR A 128 -0.47 -3.00 -13.30
C THR A 128 -0.49 -3.77 -11.97
N ASN A 129 0.52 -3.59 -11.14
CA ASN A 129 0.63 -4.24 -9.84
C ASN A 129 -0.55 -3.86 -8.91
N VAL A 130 -0.88 -2.56 -8.83
CA VAL A 130 -2.00 -2.08 -8.01
C VAL A 130 -3.36 -2.52 -8.58
N ARG A 131 -3.52 -2.57 -9.92
CA ARG A 131 -4.74 -3.10 -10.57
C ARG A 131 -4.99 -4.57 -10.23
N VAL A 132 -3.96 -5.40 -10.33
CA VAL A 132 -4.06 -6.82 -9.96
C VAL A 132 -4.42 -6.96 -8.48
N ALA A 133 -3.82 -6.16 -7.60
CA ALA A 133 -4.17 -6.15 -6.18
C ALA A 133 -5.62 -5.75 -5.92
N ALA A 134 -6.10 -4.71 -6.63
CA ALA A 134 -7.48 -4.25 -6.50
C ALA A 134 -8.48 -5.34 -6.94
N GLN A 135 -8.20 -6.08 -8.02
CA GLN A 135 -9.00 -7.22 -8.45
C GLN A 135 -9.04 -8.33 -7.38
N ILE A 136 -7.86 -8.70 -6.84
CA ILE A 136 -7.76 -9.72 -5.78
C ILE A 136 -8.58 -9.28 -4.56
N LEU A 137 -8.45 -8.04 -4.15
CA LEU A 137 -9.15 -7.51 -2.99
C LEU A 137 -10.66 -7.46 -3.23
N ASN A 138 -11.12 -7.06 -4.43
CA ASN A 138 -12.54 -7.08 -4.79
C ASN A 138 -13.12 -8.50 -4.70
N GLU A 139 -12.41 -9.50 -5.21
CA GLU A 139 -12.81 -10.92 -5.09
C GLU A 139 -12.93 -11.36 -3.62
N GLN A 140 -12.11 -10.81 -2.71
CA GLN A 140 -12.24 -11.13 -1.29
C GLN A 140 -13.46 -10.41 -0.69
N PHE A 141 -13.77 -9.18 -1.08
CA PHE A 141 -15.00 -8.49 -0.66
C PHE A 141 -16.27 -9.19 -1.19
N ASP A 142 -16.25 -9.69 -2.42
CA ASP A 142 -17.35 -10.49 -2.95
C ASP A 142 -17.56 -11.79 -2.17
N ARG A 143 -16.46 -12.42 -1.75
CA ARG A 143 -16.49 -13.68 -0.97
C ARG A 143 -16.94 -13.49 0.47
N TYR A 144 -16.59 -12.35 1.08
CA TYR A 144 -16.81 -12.05 2.50
C TYR A 144 -17.56 -10.72 2.65
N SER A 145 -18.72 -10.61 1.95
CA SER A 145 -19.51 -9.37 1.84
C SER A 145 -19.90 -8.77 3.18
N ASP A 146 -20.07 -9.59 4.21
CA ASP A 146 -20.52 -9.17 5.54
C ASP A 146 -19.35 -8.99 6.53
N ASP A 147 -18.10 -9.24 6.10
CA ASP A 147 -16.92 -9.22 6.96
C ASP A 147 -15.73 -8.56 6.23
N ALA A 148 -15.70 -7.24 6.25
CA ALA A 148 -14.64 -6.45 5.63
C ALA A 148 -13.25 -6.75 6.24
N GLU A 149 -13.15 -7.03 7.55
CA GLU A 149 -11.88 -7.39 8.19
C GLU A 149 -11.36 -8.71 7.61
N ARG A 150 -12.23 -9.69 7.47
CA ARG A 150 -11.88 -10.97 6.86
C ARG A 150 -11.52 -10.83 5.38
N ALA A 151 -12.23 -10.00 4.62
CA ALA A 151 -11.90 -9.72 3.22
C ALA A 151 -10.48 -9.17 3.09
N VAL A 152 -10.16 -8.12 3.86
CA VAL A 152 -8.81 -7.52 3.89
C VAL A 152 -7.76 -8.53 4.34
N GLY A 153 -8.04 -9.31 5.38
CA GLY A 153 -7.12 -10.31 5.89
C GLY A 153 -6.83 -11.44 4.91
N SER A 154 -7.85 -11.85 4.16
CA SER A 154 -7.76 -12.93 3.17
C SER A 154 -6.95 -12.54 1.92
N TYR A 155 -6.72 -11.25 1.69
CA TYR A 155 -5.74 -10.79 0.71
C TYR A 155 -4.35 -11.40 0.97
N HIS A 156 -3.94 -11.47 2.23
CA HIS A 156 -2.63 -11.95 2.65
C HIS A 156 -2.59 -13.45 2.91
N SER A 157 -3.63 -14.02 3.55
CA SER A 157 -3.60 -15.41 3.98
C SER A 157 -4.99 -15.99 4.20
N SER A 158 -5.17 -17.25 3.79
CA SER A 158 -6.35 -18.05 4.15
C SER A 158 -6.29 -18.59 5.60
N ASP A 159 -5.14 -18.55 6.26
CA ASP A 159 -5.00 -18.92 7.66
C ASP A 159 -5.68 -17.88 8.55
N PRO A 160 -6.62 -18.27 9.43
CA PRO A 160 -7.43 -17.31 10.18
C PRO A 160 -6.65 -16.41 11.14
N GLU A 161 -5.55 -16.88 11.71
CA GLU A 161 -4.74 -16.08 12.65
C GLU A 161 -3.91 -15.05 11.90
N ARG A 162 -3.25 -15.46 10.81
CA ARG A 162 -2.48 -14.58 9.95
C ARG A 162 -3.37 -13.56 9.25
N SER A 163 -4.54 -13.99 8.78
CA SER A 163 -5.56 -13.12 8.18
C SER A 163 -5.98 -12.01 9.14
N ARG A 164 -6.41 -12.35 10.37
CA ARG A 164 -6.79 -11.36 11.38
C ARG A 164 -5.64 -10.43 11.80
N TRP A 165 -4.43 -10.97 11.95
CA TRP A 165 -3.26 -10.17 12.27
C TRP A 165 -2.98 -9.14 11.18
N TYR A 166 -2.99 -9.57 9.91
CA TYR A 166 -2.78 -8.71 8.75
C TYR A 166 -3.85 -7.63 8.63
N ALA A 167 -5.13 -8.01 8.70
CA ALA A 167 -6.25 -7.07 8.63
C ALA A 167 -6.11 -5.95 9.67
N ARG A 168 -5.82 -6.28 10.93
CA ARG A 168 -5.62 -5.29 11.99
C ARG A 168 -4.47 -4.31 11.67
N HIS A 169 -3.40 -4.76 11.02
CA HIS A 169 -2.31 -3.88 10.62
C HIS A 169 -2.73 -2.92 9.52
N VAL A 170 -3.34 -3.44 8.46
CA VAL A 170 -3.84 -2.63 7.34
C VAL A 170 -4.89 -1.62 7.82
N LEU A 171 -5.89 -2.05 8.58
CA LEU A 171 -6.97 -1.19 9.05
C LEU A 171 -6.49 -0.10 10.02
N ARG A 172 -5.44 -0.36 10.80
CA ARG A 172 -4.80 0.67 11.61
C ARG A 172 -4.16 1.75 10.73
N VAL A 173 -3.37 1.36 9.73
CA VAL A 173 -2.76 2.29 8.77
C VAL A 173 -3.83 3.09 8.04
N TYR A 174 -4.86 2.41 7.56
CA TYR A 174 -6.01 3.02 6.89
C TYR A 174 -6.69 4.10 7.75
N THR A 175 -6.97 3.79 9.01
CA THR A 175 -7.58 4.74 9.95
C THR A 175 -6.71 5.98 10.17
N GLU A 176 -5.41 5.81 10.32
CA GLU A 176 -4.49 6.94 10.50
C GLU A 176 -4.40 7.82 9.25
N LEU A 177 -4.37 7.23 8.07
CA LEU A 177 -4.37 7.98 6.81
C LEU A 177 -5.68 8.73 6.59
N GLN A 178 -6.82 8.15 6.96
CA GLN A 178 -8.11 8.84 6.90
C GLN A 178 -8.18 10.05 7.85
N LYS A 179 -7.65 9.92 9.06
CA LYS A 179 -7.54 11.06 10.00
C LYS A 179 -6.68 12.18 9.41
N GLN A 180 -5.54 11.85 8.81
CA GLN A 180 -4.66 12.83 8.16
C GLN A 180 -5.38 13.55 7.00
N ALA A 181 -6.10 12.80 6.15
CA ALA A 181 -6.87 13.36 5.05
C ALA A 181 -8.00 14.28 5.53
N ALA A 182 -8.69 13.94 6.61
CA ALA A 182 -9.74 14.77 7.21
C ALA A 182 -9.17 16.06 7.81
N HIS A 183 -8.08 15.98 8.56
CA HIS A 183 -7.42 17.14 9.15
C HIS A 183 -6.96 18.15 8.10
N SER A 184 -6.40 17.65 6.98
CA SER A 184 -5.96 18.47 5.86
C SER A 184 -7.09 19.26 5.20
N LYS A 185 -8.29 18.69 5.09
CA LYS A 185 -9.48 19.37 4.55
C LYS A 185 -9.91 20.52 5.46
N THR A 186 -9.89 20.32 6.77
CA THR A 186 -10.29 21.34 7.76
C THR A 186 -9.32 22.51 7.76
N VAL A 187 -8.01 22.28 7.72
CA VAL A 187 -6.99 23.34 7.68
C VAL A 187 -7.10 24.20 6.41
N ASN A 188 -7.35 23.57 5.26
CA ASN A 188 -7.50 24.29 4.00
C ASN A 188 -8.78 25.15 3.99
N GLN A 189 -9.88 24.72 4.57
CA GLN A 189 -11.13 25.50 4.67
C GLN A 189 -11.00 26.69 5.60
N THR A 190 -10.33 26.53 6.76
CA THR A 190 -10.10 27.64 7.70
C THR A 190 -9.07 28.65 7.19
N GLY A 191 -8.07 28.21 6.41
CA GLY A 191 -7.07 29.08 5.77
C GLY A 191 -7.65 29.96 4.66
N ASP A 192 -8.66 29.47 3.94
CA ASP A 192 -9.31 30.20 2.85
C ASP A 192 -10.32 31.24 3.39
N SER A 193 -11.08 30.87 4.41
CA SER A 193 -12.01 31.83 5.09
C SER A 193 -11.24 32.97 5.76
N GLY A 194 -10.06 32.74 6.33
CA GLY A 194 -9.21 33.76 6.93
C GLY A 194 -8.62 34.74 5.88
N ARG A 195 -8.35 34.29 4.67
CA ARG A 195 -7.90 35.15 3.55
C ARG A 195 -9.02 36.05 3.03
N HIS A 196 -10.24 35.53 2.89
CA HIS A 196 -11.40 36.31 2.46
C HIS A 196 -11.78 37.39 3.47
N GLN A 197 -11.73 37.10 4.78
CA GLN A 197 -12.00 38.11 5.80
C GLN A 197 -10.95 39.22 5.84
N ARG A 198 -9.65 38.92 5.66
CA ARG A 198 -8.60 39.94 5.58
C ARG A 198 -8.69 40.81 4.34
N ALA A 199 -9.10 40.26 3.21
CA ALA A 199 -9.32 41.04 1.99
C ALA A 199 -10.48 42.03 2.11
N LEU A 200 -11.55 41.67 2.82
CA LEU A 200 -12.70 42.56 3.08
C LEU A 200 -12.41 43.66 4.13
N MET A 201 -11.47 43.43 5.05
CA MET A 201 -11.04 44.47 6.03
C MET A 201 -10.09 45.52 5.45
N GLN A 202 -9.51 45.29 4.28
CA GLN A 202 -8.63 46.27 3.62
C GLN A 202 -9.37 47.19 2.63
N LEU A 203 -10.66 47.00 2.45
CA LEU A 203 -11.51 47.83 1.53
C LEU A 203 -12.43 48.81 2.27
N ASN A 204 -12.29 48.97 3.59
CA ASN A 204 -12.89 50.03 4.41
C ASN A 204 -11.80 50.89 5.02
#